data_2ff46b7385f7550716b8cc8b80d7158a
#
_entry.id   2ff46b7385f7550716b8cc8b80d7158a
#
_cell.length_a   1.000
_cell.length_b   1.000
_cell.length_c   1.000
_cell.angle_alpha   90.00
_cell.angle_beta   90.00
_cell.angle_gamma   90.00
#
_symmetry.space_group_name_H-M   'P 1'
#
loop_
_entity.id
_entity.type
_entity.pdbx_description
1 polymer ?
#
loop_
_entity_poly.entity_id
_entity_poly.type
_entity_poly.pdbx_seq_one_letter_code
_entity_poly.pdbx_strand_id
1 'polypeptide(L)'
;WKTRPDPSWQGAPAMPAGTKYPGKASAYDFSRTFFKAEADYPGPKTMQATADWLKDHGQEHESFFLFVDEFDPHEPFDTPEPWASLYDRDWTGERIIWPPYSTDTLKNGVITERQAHHIRQNYGAKLSMIDHWLGKVLDALDNGGFWDDTMVILCTDHGHYLGEKDIFGKPRVMQYEPIGHTPLLIYHPEAAPNVISSLSTNVDLHATLTDLFDLNVDHVTHGRSLLPDILGLKTPARDWAVGGIFGNWVQIQDGRYKYARGPTNDNYPLSMWSNRWSTMPVPYYPGLRLPNPDARAYIDFMPGSSVPVLRQPFEPGDMLPFWSMDASLDDHYLFDLQEDPHEEHNLIGSKLEHQMIALLEDALRDLNAPAEQAARLGLPSASY
;
A
#
# COMPACT_ATOMS: atom_id res chain seq x y z
N TRP A 1 -2.44 10.73 16.68
CA TRP A 1 -1.98 9.39 17.08
C TRP A 1 -1.05 9.41 18.31
N LYS A 2 -0.56 10.54 18.79
CA LYS A 2 0.41 10.61 19.90
C LYS A 2 -0.22 10.68 21.31
N THR A 3 -1.50 10.87 21.43
CA THR A 3 -2.15 10.96 22.73
C THR A 3 -2.69 9.60 23.14
N ARG A 4 -2.14 9.06 24.22
CA ARG A 4 -2.79 7.91 24.88
C ARG A 4 -4.17 8.35 25.36
N PRO A 5 -5.20 7.49 25.22
CA PRO A 5 -6.51 7.78 25.81
C PRO A 5 -6.32 8.09 27.30
N ASP A 6 -7.02 9.12 27.77
CA ASP A 6 -7.10 9.40 29.20
C ASP A 6 -7.67 8.13 29.91
N PRO A 7 -7.00 7.60 30.92
CA PRO A 7 -7.49 6.42 31.62
C PRO A 7 -8.87 6.60 32.27
N SER A 8 -9.29 7.84 32.48
CA SER A 8 -10.62 8.19 33.00
C SER A 8 -11.69 8.27 31.90
N TRP A 9 -11.33 8.18 30.64
CA TRP A 9 -12.25 8.28 29.52
C TRP A 9 -13.09 6.99 29.39
N GLN A 10 -14.41 7.15 29.58
CA GLN A 10 -15.37 6.05 29.56
C GLN A 10 -16.43 6.16 28.46
N GLY A 11 -16.19 6.93 27.42
CA GLY A 11 -17.27 7.36 26.54
C GLY A 11 -17.08 7.10 25.05
N ALA A 12 -16.44 6.02 24.65
CA ALA A 12 -16.50 5.65 23.25
C ALA A 12 -17.93 5.27 22.87
N PRO A 13 -18.48 5.85 21.81
CA PRO A 13 -19.67 5.27 21.22
C PRO A 13 -19.40 3.82 20.85
N ALA A 14 -20.39 2.96 20.97
CA ALA A 14 -20.29 1.57 20.60
C ALA A 14 -19.72 1.46 19.17
N MET A 15 -18.72 0.61 19.00
CA MET A 15 -18.14 0.37 17.68
C MET A 15 -19.21 -0.23 16.77
N PRO A 16 -19.30 0.18 15.49
CA PRO A 16 -20.25 -0.40 14.56
C PRO A 16 -20.15 -1.91 14.45
N ALA A 17 -21.26 -2.59 14.22
CA ALA A 17 -21.30 -4.03 14.02
C ALA A 17 -20.29 -4.43 12.93
N GLY A 18 -19.47 -5.43 13.19
CA GLY A 18 -18.41 -5.90 12.28
C GLY A 18 -17.01 -5.39 12.63
N THR A 19 -16.84 -4.54 13.62
CA THR A 19 -15.51 -4.12 14.06
C THR A 19 -14.83 -5.22 14.90
N LYS A 20 -13.53 -5.39 14.72
CA LYS A 20 -12.73 -6.40 15.46
C LYS A 20 -12.42 -6.02 16.93
N TYR A 21 -12.96 -4.90 17.43
CA TYR A 21 -12.65 -4.38 18.76
C TYR A 21 -13.92 -4.20 19.61
N PRO A 22 -14.67 -5.28 19.88
CA PRO A 22 -15.88 -5.17 20.69
C PRO A 22 -15.54 -4.74 22.12
N GLY A 23 -16.16 -3.70 22.58
CA GLY A 23 -16.22 -3.36 24.01
C GLY A 23 -15.04 -2.61 24.60
N LYS A 24 -14.09 -2.08 23.79
CA LYS A 24 -13.04 -1.17 24.29
C LYS A 24 -12.95 0.05 23.40
N ALA A 25 -12.92 1.23 24.00
CA ALA A 25 -12.63 2.47 23.33
C ALA A 25 -11.28 2.39 22.61
N SER A 26 -11.27 2.65 21.30
CA SER A 26 -10.04 2.73 20.53
C SER A 26 -9.39 4.11 20.70
N ALA A 27 -8.11 4.22 20.37
CA ALA A 27 -7.45 5.53 20.29
C ALA A 27 -8.16 6.49 19.33
N TYR A 28 -8.77 5.94 18.28
CA TYR A 28 -9.55 6.72 17.32
C TYR A 28 -10.84 7.26 17.94
N ASP A 29 -11.59 6.44 18.70
CA ASP A 29 -12.81 6.90 19.38
C ASP A 29 -12.52 8.05 20.33
N PHE A 30 -11.40 7.99 21.04
CA PHE A 30 -10.93 9.11 21.86
C PHE A 30 -10.65 10.34 20.98
N SER A 31 -9.95 10.21 19.87
CA SER A 31 -9.66 11.31 18.95
C SER A 31 -10.92 11.95 18.41
N ARG A 32 -11.97 11.17 18.08
CA ARG A 32 -13.27 11.67 17.62
C ARG A 32 -13.95 12.63 18.60
N THR A 33 -13.68 12.52 19.89
CA THR A 33 -14.25 13.44 20.88
C THR A 33 -13.85 14.90 20.65
N PHE A 34 -12.74 15.14 19.93
CA PHE A 34 -12.22 16.45 19.58
C PHE A 34 -12.74 16.95 18.23
N PHE A 35 -13.37 16.11 17.42
CA PHE A 35 -13.91 16.53 16.12
C PHE A 35 -15.23 17.27 16.31
N LYS A 36 -15.23 18.59 16.16
CA LYS A 36 -16.40 19.48 16.31
C LYS A 36 -16.88 20.01 14.96
N ALA A 37 -15.97 20.13 14.02
CA ALA A 37 -16.22 20.58 12.66
C ALA A 37 -15.49 19.69 11.67
N GLU A 38 -15.82 19.78 10.40
CA GLU A 38 -15.15 19.05 9.32
C GLU A 38 -13.63 19.27 9.31
N ALA A 39 -13.20 20.51 9.53
CA ALA A 39 -11.79 20.88 9.62
C ALA A 39 -11.02 20.21 10.78
N ASP A 40 -11.71 19.56 11.71
CA ASP A 40 -11.05 18.83 12.81
C ASP A 40 -10.64 17.41 12.44
N TYR A 41 -11.14 16.88 11.33
CA TYR A 41 -10.78 15.56 10.85
C TYR A 41 -9.34 15.52 10.32
N PRO A 42 -8.66 14.37 10.38
CA PRO A 42 -7.26 14.24 10.01
C PRO A 42 -6.94 14.75 8.60
N GLY A 43 -7.66 14.26 7.58
CA GLY A 43 -7.46 14.64 6.19
C GLY A 43 -7.61 16.14 5.94
N PRO A 44 -8.74 16.75 6.32
CA PRO A 44 -8.91 18.20 6.31
C PRO A 44 -7.77 18.98 6.96
N LYS A 45 -7.28 18.54 8.13
CA LYS A 45 -6.13 19.18 8.82
C LYS A 45 -4.84 19.08 8.02
N THR A 46 -4.55 17.93 7.46
CA THR A 46 -3.35 17.71 6.63
C THR A 46 -3.38 18.62 5.40
N MET A 47 -4.50 18.64 4.68
CA MET A 47 -4.64 19.48 3.48
C MET A 47 -4.62 20.96 3.80
N GLN A 48 -5.26 21.40 4.89
CA GLN A 48 -5.18 22.79 5.32
C GLN A 48 -3.76 23.18 5.68
N ALA A 49 -3.04 22.37 6.46
CA ALA A 49 -1.66 22.65 6.84
C ALA A 49 -0.73 22.71 5.61
N THR A 50 -0.99 21.87 4.60
CA THR A 50 -0.28 21.90 3.32
C THR A 50 -0.52 23.21 2.57
N ALA A 51 -1.79 23.61 2.44
CA ALA A 51 -2.15 24.87 1.78
C ALA A 51 -1.57 26.10 2.50
N ASP A 52 -1.63 26.11 3.84
CA ASP A 52 -1.06 27.18 4.67
C ASP A 52 0.47 27.25 4.50
N TRP A 53 1.15 26.10 4.49
CA TRP A 53 2.61 26.07 4.27
C TRP A 53 3.00 26.61 2.90
N LEU A 54 2.30 26.19 1.84
CA LEU A 54 2.55 26.71 0.48
C LEU A 54 2.37 28.23 0.44
N LYS A 55 1.29 28.73 1.03
CA LYS A 55 0.97 30.16 1.08
C LYS A 55 2.02 30.97 1.84
N ASP A 56 2.42 30.48 3.03
CA ASP A 56 3.19 31.25 3.99
C ASP A 56 4.71 31.07 3.76
N HIS A 57 5.15 29.93 3.21
CA HIS A 57 6.56 29.57 3.12
C HIS A 57 7.02 29.14 1.72
N GLY A 58 6.11 28.74 0.82
CA GLY A 58 6.50 28.17 -0.47
C GLY A 58 7.40 29.08 -1.30
N GLN A 59 7.19 30.41 -1.23
CA GLN A 59 8.01 31.40 -1.95
C GLN A 59 9.29 31.83 -1.20
N GLU A 60 9.50 31.33 0.03
CA GLU A 60 10.72 31.65 0.81
C GLU A 60 11.92 30.79 0.41
N HIS A 61 11.70 29.74 -0.40
CA HIS A 61 12.70 28.76 -0.77
C HIS A 61 13.01 28.83 -2.28
N GLU A 62 14.28 28.75 -2.62
CA GLU A 62 14.72 28.62 -4.02
C GLU A 62 14.26 27.27 -4.62
N SER A 63 14.29 26.22 -3.82
CA SER A 63 13.70 24.91 -4.12
C SER A 63 13.23 24.23 -2.84
N PHE A 64 12.21 23.39 -2.94
CA PHE A 64 11.72 22.62 -1.81
C PHE A 64 11.24 21.23 -2.25
N PHE A 65 11.23 20.31 -1.30
CA PHE A 65 10.52 19.03 -1.38
C PHE A 65 9.49 18.97 -0.25
N LEU A 66 8.22 19.00 -0.61
CA LEU A 66 7.11 18.90 0.33
C LEU A 66 6.46 17.52 0.20
N PHE A 67 6.62 16.70 1.23
CA PHE A 67 5.94 15.41 1.34
C PHE A 67 4.70 15.54 2.22
N VAL A 68 3.54 15.27 1.61
CA VAL A 68 2.24 15.34 2.29
C VAL A 68 1.77 13.91 2.56
N ASP A 69 1.88 13.48 3.81
CA ASP A 69 1.45 12.16 4.26
C ASP A 69 -0.03 12.23 4.69
N GLU A 70 -0.91 12.02 3.72
CA GLU A 70 -2.36 12.00 3.92
C GLU A 70 -2.85 10.58 4.11
N PHE A 71 -3.62 10.37 5.18
CA PHE A 71 -4.06 9.04 5.57
C PHE A 71 -5.42 8.64 4.95
N ASP A 72 -6.26 9.61 4.57
CA ASP A 72 -7.54 9.34 3.95
C ASP A 72 -7.36 8.93 2.46
N PRO A 73 -8.15 8.00 1.93
CA PRO A 73 -9.38 7.42 2.48
C PRO A 73 -9.21 6.11 3.28
N HIS A 74 -8.08 5.88 3.95
CA HIS A 74 -7.90 4.72 4.83
C HIS A 74 -9.05 4.64 5.85
N GLU A 75 -9.38 3.44 6.32
CA GLU A 75 -10.32 3.29 7.43
C GLU A 75 -9.74 3.93 8.73
N PRO A 76 -10.60 4.47 9.59
CA PRO A 76 -12.06 4.42 9.59
C PRO A 76 -12.69 5.34 8.53
N PHE A 77 -13.72 4.85 7.83
CA PHE A 77 -14.46 5.61 6.83
C PHE A 77 -15.43 6.60 7.49
N ASP A 78 -14.90 7.41 8.37
CA ASP A 78 -15.64 8.35 9.19
C ASP A 78 -15.60 9.76 8.58
N THR A 79 -16.77 10.34 8.37
CA THR A 79 -16.92 11.68 7.81
C THR A 79 -18.07 12.40 8.51
N PRO A 80 -18.04 13.74 8.62
CA PRO A 80 -19.18 14.53 9.08
C PRO A 80 -20.23 14.68 7.98
N GLU A 81 -21.40 15.22 8.34
CA GLU A 81 -22.31 15.75 7.34
C GLU A 81 -21.70 17.00 6.66
N PRO A 82 -21.96 17.23 5.35
CA PRO A 82 -22.92 16.51 4.50
C PRO A 82 -22.37 15.23 3.86
N TRP A 83 -21.08 14.91 4.04
CA TRP A 83 -20.41 13.76 3.40
C TRP A 83 -21.00 12.44 3.88
N ALA A 84 -21.29 12.37 5.18
CA ALA A 84 -21.78 11.15 5.83
C ALA A 84 -23.00 10.51 5.15
N SER A 85 -23.91 11.33 4.66
CA SER A 85 -25.14 10.89 3.98
C SER A 85 -25.10 11.08 2.46
N LEU A 86 -23.95 11.49 1.89
CA LEU A 86 -23.86 11.92 0.48
C LEU A 86 -24.33 10.82 -0.49
N TYR A 87 -23.92 9.59 -0.27
CA TYR A 87 -24.18 8.47 -1.17
C TYR A 87 -25.19 7.45 -0.62
N ASP A 88 -25.51 7.48 0.68
CA ASP A 88 -26.40 6.50 1.33
C ASP A 88 -27.35 7.15 2.32
N ARG A 89 -28.25 7.99 1.82
CA ARG A 89 -29.23 8.75 2.62
C ARG A 89 -30.25 7.89 3.34
N ASP A 90 -30.51 6.70 2.81
CA ASP A 90 -31.53 5.78 3.32
C ASP A 90 -30.99 4.83 4.38
N TRP A 91 -29.73 4.96 4.77
CA TRP A 91 -29.15 4.16 5.82
C TRP A 91 -29.68 4.60 7.19
N THR A 92 -30.32 3.68 7.88
CA THR A 92 -30.90 3.92 9.23
C THR A 92 -30.17 3.19 10.35
N GLY A 93 -29.18 2.34 10.00
CA GLY A 93 -28.38 1.61 10.94
C GLY A 93 -27.22 2.44 11.52
N GLU A 94 -26.48 1.81 12.43
CA GLU A 94 -25.20 2.35 12.89
C GLU A 94 -24.21 2.42 11.71
N ARG A 95 -23.45 3.52 11.60
CA ARG A 95 -22.49 3.68 10.51
C ARG A 95 -21.35 2.68 10.64
N ILE A 96 -21.08 1.95 9.56
CA ILE A 96 -19.98 0.99 9.49
C ILE A 96 -18.75 1.71 8.92
N ILE A 97 -17.95 2.27 9.81
CA ILE A 97 -16.73 3.00 9.44
C ILE A 97 -15.48 2.11 9.40
N TRP A 98 -15.56 0.92 9.99
CA TRP A 98 -14.52 -0.10 9.95
C TRP A 98 -15.01 -1.30 9.14
N PRO A 99 -14.51 -1.49 7.90
CA PRO A 99 -14.84 -2.69 7.13
C PRO A 99 -14.27 -3.94 7.80
N PRO A 100 -14.88 -5.12 7.61
CA PRO A 100 -14.23 -6.36 8.00
C PRO A 100 -12.96 -6.58 7.19
N TYR A 101 -11.98 -7.27 7.76
CA TYR A 101 -10.81 -7.78 7.05
C TYR A 101 -10.99 -9.28 6.84
N SER A 102 -11.64 -9.64 5.75
CA SER A 102 -12.02 -11.05 5.51
C SER A 102 -12.23 -11.36 4.02
N THR A 103 -12.15 -12.64 3.72
CA THR A 103 -12.53 -13.26 2.45
C THR A 103 -13.85 -14.00 2.60
N ASP A 104 -14.51 -14.32 1.48
CA ASP A 104 -15.86 -14.95 1.48
C ASP A 104 -16.82 -14.23 2.44
N THR A 105 -16.75 -12.91 2.46
CA THR A 105 -17.35 -12.07 3.51
C THR A 105 -18.88 -12.13 3.50
N LEU A 106 -19.46 -12.00 2.33
CA LEU A 106 -20.92 -12.12 2.12
C LEU A 106 -21.37 -13.58 2.19
N LYS A 107 -20.63 -14.47 1.55
CA LYS A 107 -20.87 -15.90 1.53
C LYS A 107 -20.95 -16.49 2.95
N ASN A 108 -20.06 -16.05 3.82
CA ASN A 108 -20.04 -16.50 5.22
C ASN A 108 -20.96 -15.66 6.14
N GLY A 109 -21.69 -14.69 5.60
CA GLY A 109 -22.61 -13.87 6.38
C GLY A 109 -21.94 -12.97 7.41
N VAL A 110 -20.65 -12.60 7.18
CA VAL A 110 -19.93 -11.64 8.06
C VAL A 110 -20.61 -10.29 8.02
N ILE A 111 -21.05 -9.87 6.85
CA ILE A 111 -21.91 -8.71 6.61
C ILE A 111 -22.99 -9.07 5.60
N THR A 112 -24.06 -8.29 5.56
CA THR A 112 -25.10 -8.39 4.54
C THR A 112 -24.74 -7.55 3.30
N GLU A 113 -25.41 -7.82 2.17
CA GLU A 113 -25.28 -7.00 0.95
C GLU A 113 -25.57 -5.52 1.21
N ARG A 114 -26.59 -5.22 2.04
CA ARG A 114 -26.92 -3.85 2.39
C ARG A 114 -25.82 -3.16 3.21
N GLN A 115 -25.15 -3.90 4.09
CA GLN A 115 -24.00 -3.41 4.85
C GLN A 115 -22.77 -3.24 3.94
N ALA A 116 -22.54 -4.16 3.02
CA ALA A 116 -21.48 -4.05 2.01
C ALA A 116 -21.66 -2.79 1.15
N HIS A 117 -22.90 -2.54 0.70
CA HIS A 117 -23.23 -1.30 0.00
C HIS A 117 -22.89 -0.08 0.86
N HIS A 118 -23.33 -0.04 2.12
CA HIS A 118 -23.06 1.07 3.04
C HIS A 118 -21.55 1.33 3.27
N ILE A 119 -20.75 0.28 3.39
CA ILE A 119 -19.29 0.40 3.51
C ILE A 119 -18.71 1.09 2.28
N ARG A 120 -19.10 0.67 1.07
CA ARG A 120 -18.65 1.31 -0.19
C ARG A 120 -19.04 2.78 -0.26
N GLN A 121 -20.25 3.13 0.20
CA GLN A 121 -20.72 4.51 0.20
C GLN A 121 -19.94 5.37 1.20
N ASN A 122 -19.60 4.83 2.38
CA ASN A 122 -18.76 5.53 3.36
C ASN A 122 -17.33 5.77 2.84
N TYR A 123 -16.76 4.80 2.13
CA TYR A 123 -15.47 5.00 1.45
C TYR A 123 -15.56 6.12 0.41
N GLY A 124 -16.58 6.09 -0.45
CA GLY A 124 -16.82 7.14 -1.45
C GLY A 124 -17.02 8.51 -0.82
N ALA A 125 -17.76 8.59 0.29
CA ALA A 125 -17.98 9.82 1.04
C ALA A 125 -16.66 10.40 1.58
N LYS A 126 -15.79 9.53 2.11
CA LYS A 126 -14.48 9.92 2.62
C LYS A 126 -13.56 10.40 1.49
N LEU A 127 -13.56 9.71 0.37
CA LEU A 127 -12.80 10.11 -0.82
C LEU A 127 -13.28 11.47 -1.34
N SER A 128 -14.59 11.71 -1.38
CA SER A 128 -15.12 13.01 -1.82
C SER A 128 -14.79 14.15 -0.86
N MET A 129 -14.75 13.87 0.45
CA MET A 129 -14.33 14.86 1.43
C MET A 129 -12.86 15.25 1.24
N ILE A 130 -11.97 14.29 1.07
CA ILE A 130 -10.55 14.59 0.89
C ILE A 130 -10.25 15.25 -0.46
N ASP A 131 -10.97 14.88 -1.52
CA ASP A 131 -10.89 15.54 -2.82
C ASP A 131 -11.28 17.03 -2.70
N HIS A 132 -12.36 17.34 -1.98
CA HIS A 132 -12.72 18.73 -1.69
C HIS A 132 -11.59 19.50 -0.96
N TRP A 133 -10.96 18.87 0.01
CA TRP A 133 -9.87 19.50 0.76
C TRP A 133 -8.56 19.57 -0.03
N LEU A 134 -8.30 18.64 -0.93
CA LEU A 134 -7.21 18.72 -1.89
C LEU A 134 -7.37 19.97 -2.77
N GLY A 135 -8.60 20.35 -3.11
CA GLY A 135 -8.88 21.60 -3.83
C GLY A 135 -8.24 22.82 -3.19
N LYS A 136 -8.14 22.89 -1.85
CA LYS A 136 -7.47 24.02 -1.15
C LYS A 136 -5.96 24.03 -1.39
N VAL A 137 -5.35 22.85 -1.54
CA VAL A 137 -3.93 22.73 -1.90
C VAL A 137 -3.73 23.20 -3.33
N LEU A 138 -4.62 22.78 -4.24
CA LEU A 138 -4.58 23.22 -5.65
C LEU A 138 -4.80 24.74 -5.75
N ASP A 139 -5.75 25.30 -5.00
CA ASP A 139 -5.96 26.76 -4.93
C ASP A 139 -4.71 27.49 -4.41
N ALA A 140 -3.97 26.91 -3.47
CA ALA A 140 -2.72 27.50 -2.97
C ALA A 140 -1.60 27.45 -4.03
N LEU A 141 -1.51 26.36 -4.81
CA LEU A 141 -0.60 26.25 -5.94
C LEU A 141 -0.93 27.29 -7.02
N ASP A 142 -2.23 27.44 -7.36
CA ASP A 142 -2.71 28.45 -8.34
C ASP A 142 -2.36 29.88 -7.88
N ASN A 143 -2.71 30.22 -6.66
CA ASN A 143 -2.53 31.57 -6.13
C ASN A 143 -1.04 31.92 -5.91
N GLY A 144 -0.22 30.92 -5.65
CA GLY A 144 1.24 31.07 -5.49
C GLY A 144 2.02 31.05 -6.79
N GLY A 145 1.38 30.72 -7.92
CA GLY A 145 2.05 30.60 -9.22
C GLY A 145 3.05 29.45 -9.31
N PHE A 146 2.83 28.37 -8.53
CA PHE A 146 3.76 27.24 -8.44
C PHE A 146 3.74 26.31 -9.66
N TRP A 147 2.73 26.40 -10.51
CA TRP A 147 2.61 25.51 -11.67
C TRP A 147 3.71 25.70 -12.71
N ASP A 148 4.41 26.83 -12.71
CA ASP A 148 5.45 27.15 -13.69
C ASP A 148 6.79 26.44 -13.39
N ASP A 149 7.00 25.99 -12.12
CA ASP A 149 8.29 25.47 -11.67
C ASP A 149 8.18 24.31 -10.66
N THR A 150 6.98 23.86 -10.35
CA THR A 150 6.77 22.82 -9.34
C THR A 150 6.12 21.57 -9.95
N MET A 151 6.77 20.42 -9.79
CA MET A 151 6.20 19.10 -10.08
C MET A 151 5.28 18.69 -8.94
N VAL A 152 4.09 18.21 -9.26
CA VAL A 152 3.12 17.70 -8.27
C VAL A 152 2.84 16.24 -8.55
N ILE A 153 2.99 15.40 -7.53
CA ILE A 153 2.76 13.96 -7.60
C ILE A 153 1.63 13.59 -6.63
N LEU A 154 0.57 12.96 -7.14
CA LEU A 154 -0.47 12.33 -6.35
C LEU A 154 -0.37 10.82 -6.54
N CYS A 155 -0.15 10.09 -5.45
CA CYS A 155 0.00 8.65 -5.45
C CYS A 155 -0.56 8.04 -4.16
N THR A 156 -0.63 6.72 -4.11
CA THR A 156 -0.94 5.97 -2.89
C THR A 156 -0.02 4.75 -2.78
N ASP A 157 0.09 4.21 -1.58
CA ASP A 157 0.91 3.01 -1.30
C ASP A 157 0.26 1.73 -1.81
N HIS A 158 -1.05 1.56 -1.63
CA HIS A 158 -1.86 0.43 -2.10
C HIS A 158 -3.34 0.79 -2.12
N GLY A 159 -4.16 -0.07 -2.71
CA GLY A 159 -5.61 0.04 -2.73
C GLY A 159 -6.31 -0.61 -1.54
N HIS A 160 -7.60 -0.90 -1.71
CA HIS A 160 -8.46 -1.47 -0.67
C HIS A 160 -9.57 -2.31 -1.32
N TYR A 161 -9.85 -3.51 -0.79
CA TYR A 161 -10.99 -4.30 -1.25
C TYR A 161 -12.29 -3.79 -0.62
N LEU A 162 -13.29 -3.57 -1.46
CA LEU A 162 -14.61 -3.08 -1.09
C LEU A 162 -15.73 -4.05 -1.52
N GLY A 163 -15.40 -5.33 -1.69
CA GLY A 163 -16.29 -6.41 -2.07
C GLY A 163 -15.89 -7.14 -3.35
N GLU A 164 -14.83 -6.71 -4.04
CA GLU A 164 -14.27 -7.45 -5.16
C GLU A 164 -13.84 -8.85 -4.68
N LYS A 165 -14.21 -9.88 -5.42
CA LYS A 165 -13.99 -11.29 -5.06
C LYS A 165 -14.54 -11.69 -3.67
N ASP A 166 -15.59 -11.00 -3.22
CA ASP A 166 -16.13 -11.15 -1.86
C ASP A 166 -15.08 -10.89 -0.74
N ILE A 167 -14.13 -9.99 -1.03
CA ILE A 167 -13.07 -9.58 -0.11
C ILE A 167 -13.34 -8.17 0.39
N PHE A 168 -13.12 -7.92 1.68
CA PHE A 168 -13.18 -6.60 2.28
C PHE A 168 -11.91 -6.32 3.09
N GLY A 169 -11.53 -5.06 3.17
CA GLY A 169 -10.32 -4.65 3.88
C GLY A 169 -9.05 -4.94 3.08
N LYS A 170 -8.01 -5.29 3.77
CA LYS A 170 -6.69 -5.66 3.23
C LYS A 170 -6.23 -6.98 3.88
N PRO A 171 -7.02 -8.07 3.74
CA PRO A 171 -6.61 -9.36 4.26
C PRO A 171 -5.37 -9.87 3.52
N ARG A 172 -4.71 -10.84 4.08
CA ARG A 172 -3.50 -11.44 3.51
C ARG A 172 -3.87 -12.47 2.45
N VAL A 173 -4.18 -11.95 1.29
CA VAL A 173 -4.47 -12.72 0.08
C VAL A 173 -3.55 -12.24 -1.02
N MET A 174 -3.56 -12.94 -2.15
CA MET A 174 -2.91 -12.46 -3.36
C MET A 174 -3.31 -11.00 -3.62
N GLN A 175 -2.36 -10.20 -4.07
CA GLN A 175 -2.59 -8.79 -4.40
C GLN A 175 -3.24 -8.68 -5.78
N TYR A 176 -4.57 -8.74 -5.82
CA TYR A 176 -5.34 -8.49 -7.02
C TYR A 176 -5.32 -7.00 -7.42
N GLU A 177 -5.79 -6.70 -8.64
CA GLU A 177 -5.76 -5.32 -9.17
C GLU A 177 -6.33 -4.26 -8.22
N PRO A 178 -7.42 -4.48 -7.45
CA PRO A 178 -7.90 -3.48 -6.49
C PRO A 178 -6.90 -3.06 -5.40
N ILE A 179 -5.89 -3.88 -5.14
CA ILE A 179 -4.80 -3.55 -4.20
C ILE A 179 -3.55 -3.05 -4.93
N GLY A 180 -3.19 -3.70 -6.03
CA GLY A 180 -1.89 -3.52 -6.68
C GLY A 180 -1.85 -2.44 -7.74
N HIS A 181 -2.98 -2.17 -8.41
CA HIS A 181 -3.07 -1.17 -9.47
C HIS A 181 -3.46 0.19 -8.86
N THR A 182 -2.47 0.92 -8.39
CA THR A 182 -2.66 2.18 -7.67
C THR A 182 -2.67 3.39 -8.61
N PRO A 183 -3.45 4.45 -8.31
CA PRO A 183 -3.39 5.69 -9.05
C PRO A 183 -2.04 6.38 -8.89
N LEU A 184 -1.52 6.90 -10.00
CA LEU A 184 -0.35 7.76 -10.05
C LEU A 184 -0.62 8.88 -11.05
N LEU A 185 -0.79 10.10 -10.54
CA LEU A 185 -0.98 11.30 -11.33
C LEU A 185 0.19 12.24 -11.10
N ILE A 186 0.79 12.70 -12.18
CA ILE A 186 1.96 13.57 -12.13
C ILE A 186 1.71 14.78 -13.00
N TYR A 187 1.83 15.95 -12.41
CA TYR A 187 1.96 17.21 -13.14
C TYR A 187 3.44 17.59 -13.20
N HIS A 188 3.89 18.01 -14.37
CA HIS A 188 5.22 18.60 -14.59
C HIS A 188 5.07 19.81 -15.51
N PRO A 189 5.71 20.97 -15.22
CA PRO A 189 5.53 22.20 -15.98
C PRO A 189 5.79 22.04 -17.48
N GLU A 190 6.76 21.22 -17.85
CA GLU A 190 7.19 21.03 -19.25
C GLU A 190 6.48 19.85 -19.94
N ALA A 191 5.64 19.09 -19.24
CA ALA A 191 4.99 17.91 -19.80
C ALA A 191 3.65 18.24 -20.45
N ALA A 192 3.40 17.72 -21.64
CA ALA A 192 2.07 17.73 -22.23
C ALA A 192 1.17 16.68 -21.55
N PRO A 193 -0.14 16.94 -21.38
CA PRO A 193 -1.08 15.94 -20.85
C PRO A 193 -1.04 14.64 -21.67
N ASN A 194 -0.83 13.52 -20.99
CA ASN A 194 -0.72 12.21 -21.60
C ASN A 194 -1.16 11.10 -20.65
N VAL A 195 -1.43 9.91 -21.19
CA VAL A 195 -1.60 8.66 -20.44
C VAL A 195 -0.41 7.77 -20.78
N ILE A 196 0.38 7.45 -19.76
CA ILE A 196 1.59 6.66 -19.90
C ILE A 196 1.27 5.21 -19.54
N SER A 197 1.48 4.29 -20.47
CA SER A 197 1.22 2.87 -20.31
C SER A 197 2.43 2.04 -19.84
N SER A 198 3.59 2.68 -19.66
CA SER A 198 4.78 2.00 -19.13
C SER A 198 4.53 1.49 -17.72
N LEU A 199 5.03 0.28 -17.44
CA LEU A 199 4.99 -0.26 -16.08
C LEU A 199 5.78 0.64 -15.13
N SER A 200 5.19 0.95 -13.98
CA SER A 200 5.80 1.71 -12.90
C SER A 200 5.51 1.06 -11.55
N THR A 201 6.31 1.39 -10.57
CA THR A 201 6.15 0.93 -9.18
C THR A 201 6.41 2.09 -8.22
N ASN A 202 5.95 2.00 -6.98
CA ASN A 202 6.22 3.04 -5.98
C ASN A 202 7.72 3.24 -5.70
N VAL A 203 8.57 2.24 -5.99
CA VAL A 203 10.04 2.35 -5.89
C VAL A 203 10.60 3.37 -6.88
N ASP A 204 9.92 3.62 -8.00
CA ASP A 204 10.33 4.56 -9.03
C ASP A 204 10.23 6.03 -8.58
N LEU A 205 9.38 6.31 -7.59
CA LEU A 205 9.22 7.67 -7.07
C LEU A 205 10.52 8.21 -6.47
N HIS A 206 11.27 7.39 -5.73
CA HIS A 206 12.58 7.79 -5.21
C HIS A 206 13.56 8.13 -6.34
N ALA A 207 13.66 7.26 -7.35
CA ALA A 207 14.54 7.49 -8.50
C ALA A 207 14.11 8.73 -9.30
N THR A 208 12.81 8.97 -9.43
CA THR A 208 12.27 10.16 -10.10
C THR A 208 12.59 11.44 -9.34
N LEU A 209 12.45 11.44 -8.02
CA LEU A 209 12.78 12.61 -7.19
C LEU A 209 14.28 12.90 -7.18
N THR A 210 15.12 11.88 -7.08
CA THR A 210 16.59 12.08 -7.12
C THR A 210 17.05 12.59 -8.47
N ASP A 211 16.42 12.16 -9.57
CA ASP A 211 16.67 12.65 -10.91
C ASP A 211 16.19 14.11 -11.08
N LEU A 212 14.97 14.42 -10.61
CA LEU A 212 14.40 15.77 -10.63
C LEU A 212 15.31 16.81 -9.95
N PHE A 213 15.91 16.44 -8.82
CA PHE A 213 16.79 17.34 -8.06
C PHE A 213 18.28 17.20 -8.41
N ASP A 214 18.62 16.47 -9.49
CA ASP A 214 20.00 16.19 -9.93
C ASP A 214 20.90 15.68 -8.77
N LEU A 215 20.34 14.77 -7.97
CA LEU A 215 21.04 14.21 -6.82
C LEU A 215 21.81 12.96 -7.22
N ASN A 216 23.10 12.94 -6.93
CA ASN A 216 23.90 11.73 -7.05
C ASN A 216 23.75 10.87 -5.80
N VAL A 217 23.18 9.68 -5.95
CA VAL A 217 23.02 8.70 -4.86
C VAL A 217 24.05 7.59 -5.01
N ASP A 218 24.71 7.24 -3.91
CA ASP A 218 25.79 6.25 -3.87
C ASP A 218 25.34 4.85 -3.41
N HIS A 219 24.04 4.66 -3.28
CA HIS A 219 23.43 3.37 -2.90
C HIS A 219 22.68 2.73 -4.07
N VAL A 220 22.55 1.42 -4.03
CA VAL A 220 21.78 0.66 -5.02
C VAL A 220 20.30 0.97 -4.85
N THR A 221 19.63 1.35 -5.94
CA THR A 221 18.17 1.44 -6.03
C THR A 221 17.69 0.63 -7.24
N HIS A 222 16.53 0.00 -7.10
CA HIS A 222 15.88 -0.75 -8.19
C HIS A 222 14.78 0.08 -8.88
N GLY A 223 14.54 1.31 -8.40
CA GLY A 223 13.65 2.27 -9.04
C GLY A 223 14.25 2.83 -10.32
N ARG A 224 13.37 3.17 -11.25
CA ARG A 224 13.69 3.86 -12.50
C ARG A 224 13.06 5.25 -12.48
N SER A 225 13.80 6.28 -12.88
CA SER A 225 13.20 7.61 -13.03
C SER A 225 12.07 7.59 -14.07
N LEU A 226 10.94 8.18 -13.72
CA LEU A 226 9.79 8.37 -14.60
C LEU A 226 9.87 9.68 -15.37
N LEU A 227 10.84 10.58 -15.10
CA LEU A 227 10.98 11.86 -15.79
C LEU A 227 11.06 11.73 -17.31
N PRO A 228 11.84 10.79 -17.87
CA PRO A 228 11.87 10.62 -19.32
C PRO A 228 10.50 10.28 -19.92
N ASP A 229 9.72 9.40 -19.26
CA ASP A 229 8.37 9.03 -19.70
C ASP A 229 7.42 10.23 -19.59
N ILE A 230 7.51 10.99 -18.48
CA ILE A 230 6.72 12.20 -18.23
C ILE A 230 6.97 13.26 -19.31
N LEU A 231 8.24 13.47 -19.68
CA LEU A 231 8.66 14.44 -20.71
C LEU A 231 8.51 13.92 -22.15
N GLY A 232 7.95 12.73 -22.34
CA GLY A 232 7.75 12.13 -23.66
C GLY A 232 9.03 11.73 -24.39
N LEU A 233 10.13 11.52 -23.65
CA LEU A 233 11.38 11.03 -24.19
C LEU A 233 11.30 9.53 -24.44
N LYS A 234 11.95 9.06 -25.51
CA LYS A 234 12.00 7.61 -25.79
C LYS A 234 13.00 6.93 -24.85
N THR A 235 12.48 6.13 -23.95
CA THR A 235 13.25 5.23 -23.08
C THR A 235 12.87 3.78 -23.33
N PRO A 236 13.73 2.81 -23.03
CA PRO A 236 13.32 1.42 -22.99
C PRO A 236 12.17 1.26 -22.00
N ALA A 237 11.10 0.59 -22.42
CA ALA A 237 10.03 0.22 -21.51
C ALA A 237 10.57 -0.71 -20.41
N ARG A 238 9.92 -0.68 -19.25
CA ARG A 238 10.15 -1.70 -18.21
C ARG A 238 9.48 -2.99 -18.66
N ASP A 239 10.22 -4.07 -18.71
CA ASP A 239 9.69 -5.37 -19.16
C ASP A 239 8.86 -6.07 -18.08
N TRP A 240 9.07 -5.72 -16.81
CA TRP A 240 8.37 -6.34 -15.69
C TRP A 240 8.27 -5.41 -14.48
N ALA A 241 7.28 -5.70 -13.64
CA ALA A 241 7.16 -5.11 -12.30
C ALA A 241 6.96 -6.22 -11.28
N VAL A 242 7.66 -6.15 -10.15
CA VAL A 242 7.60 -7.13 -9.05
C VAL A 242 6.91 -6.53 -7.84
N GLY A 243 6.04 -7.30 -7.20
CA GLY A 243 5.37 -6.97 -5.96
C GLY A 243 5.27 -8.19 -5.04
N GLY A 244 4.64 -8.02 -3.89
CA GLY A 244 4.42 -9.14 -2.97
C GLY A 244 4.36 -8.71 -1.52
N ILE A 245 4.20 -9.69 -0.65
CA ILE A 245 4.24 -9.53 0.81
C ILE A 245 5.33 -10.43 1.35
N PHE A 246 6.12 -9.93 2.29
CA PHE A 246 7.17 -10.71 2.94
C PHE A 246 6.65 -12.07 3.43
N GLY A 247 7.38 -13.12 3.07
CA GLY A 247 7.03 -14.49 3.46
C GLY A 247 5.81 -15.08 2.73
N ASN A 248 5.22 -14.37 1.78
CA ASN A 248 4.08 -14.79 0.97
C ASN A 248 4.48 -14.94 -0.50
N TRP A 249 3.50 -14.71 -1.40
CA TRP A 249 3.75 -14.71 -2.84
C TRP A 249 4.76 -13.66 -3.24
N VAL A 250 5.49 -13.97 -4.29
CA VAL A 250 6.14 -12.97 -5.14
C VAL A 250 5.32 -12.88 -6.42
N GLN A 251 4.93 -11.68 -6.77
CA GLN A 251 4.15 -11.39 -7.97
C GLN A 251 5.02 -10.69 -9.00
N ILE A 252 4.82 -11.05 -10.26
CA ILE A 252 5.43 -10.37 -11.41
C ILE A 252 4.37 -10.10 -12.46
N GLN A 253 4.49 -8.98 -13.15
CA GLN A 253 3.67 -8.65 -14.31
C GLN A 253 4.50 -8.00 -15.41
N ASP A 254 4.08 -8.23 -16.66
CA ASP A 254 4.72 -7.70 -17.87
C ASP A 254 3.86 -6.63 -18.59
N GLY A 255 2.79 -6.18 -17.94
CA GLY A 255 1.82 -5.24 -18.50
C GLY A 255 0.57 -5.91 -19.11
N ARG A 256 0.63 -7.21 -19.35
CA ARG A 256 -0.54 -8.03 -19.75
C ARG A 256 -0.80 -9.18 -18.80
N TYR A 257 0.23 -9.94 -18.48
CA TYR A 257 0.12 -11.13 -17.64
C TYR A 257 0.62 -10.84 -16.24
N LYS A 258 -0.11 -11.34 -15.27
CA LYS A 258 0.25 -11.25 -13.84
C LYS A 258 0.36 -12.64 -13.26
N TYR A 259 1.54 -12.95 -12.76
CA TYR A 259 1.87 -14.23 -12.16
C TYR A 259 2.23 -14.06 -10.68
N ALA A 260 1.58 -14.80 -9.81
CA ALA A 260 1.89 -14.85 -8.40
C ALA A 260 2.39 -16.27 -8.04
N ARG A 261 3.64 -16.34 -7.63
CA ARG A 261 4.28 -17.57 -7.20
C ARG A 261 4.22 -17.70 -5.69
N GLY A 262 3.45 -18.65 -5.17
CA GLY A 262 3.43 -19.00 -3.76
C GLY A 262 4.72 -19.76 -3.37
N PRO A 263 5.09 -19.75 -2.09
CA PRO A 263 6.21 -20.51 -1.61
C PRO A 263 5.95 -22.02 -1.70
N THR A 264 7.02 -22.78 -1.82
CA THR A 264 7.07 -24.23 -1.74
C THR A 264 7.95 -24.63 -0.55
N ASN A 265 8.17 -25.92 -0.30
CA ASN A 265 9.09 -26.41 0.72
C ASN A 265 8.88 -25.79 2.12
N ASP A 266 7.64 -25.76 2.60
CA ASP A 266 7.27 -25.17 3.89
C ASP A 266 7.72 -23.70 4.03
N ASN A 267 7.77 -22.97 2.93
CA ASN A 267 8.22 -21.56 2.88
C ASN A 267 9.67 -21.38 3.37
N TYR A 268 10.53 -22.34 3.10
CA TYR A 268 11.91 -22.39 3.56
C TYR A 268 12.88 -22.52 2.37
N PRO A 269 14.07 -21.90 2.41
CA PRO A 269 14.58 -20.98 3.45
C PRO A 269 13.98 -19.58 3.37
N LEU A 270 13.87 -18.91 4.51
CA LEU A 270 13.35 -17.54 4.60
C LEU A 270 14.15 -16.74 5.62
N SER A 271 14.55 -15.53 5.26
CA SER A 271 15.15 -14.57 6.20
C SER A 271 14.47 -13.22 6.11
N MET A 272 14.35 -12.53 7.23
CA MET A 272 13.99 -11.13 7.27
C MET A 272 15.26 -10.28 7.39
N TRP A 273 15.32 -9.20 6.61
CA TRP A 273 16.41 -8.24 6.58
C TRP A 273 15.88 -6.90 7.08
N SER A 274 16.56 -6.28 8.05
CA SER A 274 16.10 -5.05 8.66
C SER A 274 17.26 -4.21 9.19
N ASN A 275 17.09 -2.91 9.18
CA ASN A 275 18.01 -1.98 9.84
C ASN A 275 17.73 -1.86 11.36
N ARG A 276 16.75 -2.58 11.88
CA ARG A 276 16.38 -2.61 13.30
C ARG A 276 15.81 -3.97 13.70
N TRP A 277 15.92 -4.27 14.99
CA TRP A 277 15.49 -5.55 15.54
C TRP A 277 13.99 -5.81 15.50
N SER A 278 13.19 -4.77 15.60
CA SER A 278 11.73 -4.87 15.56
C SER A 278 11.19 -4.16 14.35
N THR A 279 10.39 -4.89 13.58
CA THR A 279 9.78 -4.37 12.36
C THR A 279 8.58 -3.49 12.64
N MET A 280 7.80 -3.76 13.70
CA MET A 280 6.70 -2.91 14.14
C MET A 280 6.48 -3.10 15.64
N PRO A 281 6.78 -2.10 16.47
CA PRO A 281 6.34 -2.11 17.84
C PRO A 281 4.83 -1.84 17.85
N VAL A 282 4.03 -2.90 17.76
CA VAL A 282 2.58 -2.77 17.90
C VAL A 282 2.21 -3.27 19.30
N PRO A 283 2.16 -2.37 20.29
CA PRO A 283 1.83 -2.74 21.67
C PRO A 283 0.39 -3.25 21.83
N TYR A 284 -0.40 -3.26 20.75
CA TYR A 284 -1.83 -3.56 20.76
C TYR A 284 -2.18 -4.99 20.34
N TYR A 285 -1.21 -5.77 19.87
CA TYR A 285 -1.45 -7.17 19.52
C TYR A 285 -0.80 -8.07 20.57
N PRO A 286 -1.56 -8.53 21.58
CA PRO A 286 -1.07 -9.56 22.50
C PRO A 286 -0.79 -10.82 21.67
N GLY A 287 0.46 -11.26 21.65
CA GLY A 287 0.87 -12.42 20.86
C GLY A 287 1.80 -12.07 19.69
N LEU A 288 2.03 -10.79 19.37
CA LEU A 288 3.17 -10.40 18.55
C LEU A 288 4.44 -10.76 19.30
N ARG A 289 4.93 -11.95 18.99
CA ARG A 289 6.25 -12.36 19.43
C ARG A 289 7.25 -11.87 18.39
N LEU A 290 8.30 -11.23 18.87
CA LEU A 290 9.51 -11.07 18.09
C LEU A 290 9.96 -12.47 17.63
N PRO A 291 10.57 -12.58 16.44
CA PRO A 291 11.24 -13.83 16.07
C PRO A 291 12.07 -14.31 17.23
N ASN A 292 12.05 -15.61 17.50
CA ASN A 292 12.74 -16.17 18.66
C ASN A 292 14.15 -15.59 18.76
N PRO A 293 14.49 -14.83 19.82
CA PRO A 293 15.78 -14.21 19.95
C PRO A 293 16.90 -15.23 20.21
N ASP A 294 16.58 -16.54 20.31
CA ASP A 294 17.54 -17.59 20.58
C ASP A 294 18.59 -17.70 19.47
N ALA A 295 19.21 -16.54 19.20
CA ALA A 295 20.55 -16.48 18.65
C ALA A 295 20.70 -16.75 17.15
N ARG A 296 19.63 -16.69 16.33
CA ARG A 296 19.78 -16.90 14.88
C ARG A 296 20.02 -15.62 14.09
N ALA A 297 19.71 -14.45 14.68
CA ALA A 297 19.97 -13.18 14.00
C ALA A 297 21.44 -12.81 14.06
N TYR A 298 21.96 -12.29 12.97
CA TYR A 298 23.34 -11.83 12.84
C TYR A 298 23.40 -10.60 11.92
N ILE A 299 24.54 -9.93 11.91
CA ILE A 299 24.81 -8.83 11.00
C ILE A 299 25.26 -9.41 9.66
N ASP A 300 24.63 -8.98 8.60
CA ASP A 300 24.91 -9.40 7.23
C ASP A 300 24.73 -8.23 6.26
N PHE A 301 24.95 -8.45 4.99
CA PHE A 301 24.77 -7.47 3.92
C PHE A 301 23.77 -8.02 2.91
N MET A 302 22.80 -7.22 2.55
CA MET A 302 21.96 -7.59 1.40
C MET A 302 22.81 -7.64 0.13
N PRO A 303 22.50 -8.56 -0.81
CA PRO A 303 23.19 -8.62 -2.09
C PRO A 303 23.28 -7.24 -2.77
N GLY A 304 24.47 -6.88 -3.23
CA GLY A 304 24.71 -5.57 -3.87
C GLY A 304 24.80 -4.37 -2.92
N SER A 305 24.68 -4.55 -1.61
CA SER A 305 24.73 -3.46 -0.63
C SER A 305 25.98 -3.55 0.25
N SER A 306 26.57 -2.38 0.57
CA SER A 306 27.64 -2.24 1.56
C SER A 306 27.11 -1.83 2.96
N VAL A 307 25.80 -1.64 3.10
CA VAL A 307 25.17 -1.25 4.37
C VAL A 307 24.91 -2.50 5.21
N PRO A 308 25.47 -2.61 6.42
CA PRO A 308 25.21 -3.74 7.30
C PRO A 308 23.76 -3.68 7.83
N VAL A 309 23.11 -4.83 7.81
CA VAL A 309 21.73 -4.99 8.31
C VAL A 309 21.65 -6.22 9.22
N LEU A 310 20.60 -6.30 10.02
CA LEU A 310 20.26 -7.50 10.76
C LEU A 310 19.58 -8.48 9.79
N ARG A 311 20.10 -9.70 9.72
CA ARG A 311 19.44 -10.82 9.07
C ARG A 311 18.92 -11.80 10.10
N GLN A 312 17.62 -12.07 10.05
CA GLN A 312 16.93 -13.03 10.89
C GLN A 312 16.45 -14.20 10.06
N PRO A 313 17.14 -15.34 10.06
CA PRO A 313 16.63 -16.57 9.45
C PRO A 313 15.44 -17.13 10.23
N PHE A 314 14.49 -17.72 9.51
CA PHE A 314 13.36 -18.45 10.06
C PHE A 314 13.53 -19.94 9.76
N GLU A 315 13.15 -20.78 10.71
CA GLU A 315 13.10 -22.23 10.56
C GLU A 315 11.66 -22.68 10.32
N PRO A 316 11.42 -23.83 9.71
CA PRO A 316 10.09 -24.40 9.60
C PRO A 316 9.39 -24.45 10.97
N GLY A 317 8.17 -23.90 11.04
CA GLY A 317 7.40 -23.80 12.29
C GLY A 317 7.66 -22.55 13.14
N ASP A 318 8.60 -21.69 12.75
CA ASP A 318 8.76 -20.39 13.41
C ASP A 318 7.54 -19.50 13.16
N MET A 319 7.22 -18.68 14.15
CA MET A 319 6.20 -17.67 13.99
C MET A 319 6.73 -16.51 13.14
N LEU A 320 6.12 -16.32 11.98
CA LEU A 320 6.42 -15.20 11.10
C LEU A 320 5.80 -13.88 11.63
N PRO A 321 6.27 -12.72 11.16
CA PRO A 321 5.62 -11.44 11.45
C PRO A 321 4.13 -11.48 11.16
N PHE A 322 3.33 -10.74 11.93
CA PHE A 322 1.86 -10.83 11.89
C PHE A 322 1.24 -10.60 10.49
N TRP A 323 1.89 -9.81 9.65
CA TRP A 323 1.45 -9.56 8.26
C TRP A 323 1.67 -10.75 7.32
N SER A 324 2.35 -11.81 7.75
CA SER A 324 2.55 -13.03 6.98
C SER A 324 1.96 -14.29 7.63
N MET A 325 1.30 -14.19 8.79
CA MET A 325 0.98 -15.37 9.61
C MET A 325 -0.21 -16.22 9.13
N ASP A 326 -1.15 -15.70 8.36
CA ASP A 326 -2.42 -16.41 8.14
C ASP A 326 -2.71 -16.72 6.65
N ALA A 327 -1.72 -16.61 5.79
CA ALA A 327 -1.94 -16.89 4.39
C ALA A 327 -1.77 -18.40 4.10
N SER A 328 -2.80 -19.05 3.57
CA SER A 328 -2.64 -20.29 2.84
C SER A 328 -1.90 -19.96 1.56
N LEU A 329 -0.67 -20.43 1.44
CA LEU A 329 0.29 -19.95 0.43
C LEU A 329 0.56 -20.96 -0.68
N ASP A 330 -0.17 -22.06 -0.70
CA ASP A 330 0.16 -23.24 -1.50
C ASP A 330 -0.24 -23.09 -2.97
N ASP A 331 -1.01 -22.06 -3.32
CA ASP A 331 -1.52 -21.85 -4.65
C ASP A 331 -0.66 -20.86 -5.45
N HIS A 332 -0.55 -21.11 -6.75
CA HIS A 332 0.00 -20.18 -7.72
C HIS A 332 -1.15 -19.57 -8.54
N TYR A 333 -0.96 -18.34 -9.02
CA TYR A 333 -1.97 -17.65 -9.80
C TYR A 333 -1.35 -17.03 -11.04
N LEU A 334 -2.07 -17.12 -12.14
CA LEU A 334 -1.68 -16.53 -13.41
C LEU A 334 -2.91 -15.99 -14.12
N PHE A 335 -2.89 -14.72 -14.49
CA PHE A 335 -4.02 -14.04 -15.13
C PHE A 335 -3.58 -13.29 -16.38
N ASP A 336 -4.46 -13.20 -17.37
CA ASP A 336 -4.35 -12.31 -18.53
C ASP A 336 -5.19 -11.05 -18.22
N LEU A 337 -4.57 -9.98 -17.75
CA LEU A 337 -5.26 -8.77 -17.31
C LEU A 337 -5.98 -8.05 -18.47
N GLN A 338 -5.62 -8.33 -19.72
CA GLN A 338 -6.27 -7.76 -20.88
C GLN A 338 -7.60 -8.45 -21.18
N GLU A 339 -7.65 -9.79 -21.11
CA GLU A 339 -8.83 -10.59 -21.39
C GLU A 339 -9.68 -10.84 -20.13
N ASP A 340 -9.05 -10.80 -18.96
CA ASP A 340 -9.64 -11.05 -17.65
C ASP A 340 -9.19 -9.98 -16.61
N PRO A 341 -9.65 -8.73 -16.76
CA PRO A 341 -9.25 -7.64 -15.89
C PRO A 341 -9.74 -7.81 -14.43
N HIS A 342 -10.66 -8.75 -14.19
CA HIS A 342 -11.17 -9.08 -12.87
C HIS A 342 -10.46 -10.30 -12.25
N GLU A 343 -9.49 -10.91 -12.96
CA GLU A 343 -8.67 -12.01 -12.44
C GLU A 343 -9.52 -13.20 -11.94
N GLU A 344 -10.52 -13.59 -12.72
CA GLU A 344 -11.47 -14.67 -12.40
C GLU A 344 -10.99 -16.03 -12.91
N HIS A 345 -10.12 -16.07 -13.93
CA HIS A 345 -9.71 -17.27 -14.64
C HIS A 345 -8.21 -17.55 -14.44
N ASN A 346 -7.89 -18.41 -13.48
CA ASN A 346 -6.51 -18.80 -13.22
C ASN A 346 -5.96 -19.70 -14.34
N LEU A 347 -4.89 -19.25 -15.01
CA LEU A 347 -4.24 -19.91 -16.15
C LEU A 347 -3.06 -20.82 -15.75
N ILE A 348 -2.91 -21.15 -14.49
CA ILE A 348 -1.86 -22.06 -13.99
C ILE A 348 -1.95 -23.40 -14.72
N GLY A 349 -0.80 -24.00 -15.04
CA GLY A 349 -0.69 -25.23 -15.82
C GLY A 349 -0.71 -25.02 -17.35
N SER A 350 -0.91 -23.78 -17.81
CA SER A 350 -0.79 -23.45 -19.23
C SER A 350 0.68 -23.30 -19.66
N LYS A 351 0.91 -23.25 -20.97
CA LYS A 351 2.27 -23.00 -21.50
C LYS A 351 2.82 -21.63 -21.10
N LEU A 352 1.93 -20.68 -20.84
CA LEU A 352 2.29 -19.32 -20.44
C LEU A 352 2.99 -19.31 -19.08
N GLU A 353 2.64 -20.20 -18.18
CA GLU A 353 3.28 -20.28 -16.85
C GLU A 353 4.80 -20.41 -16.93
N HIS A 354 5.31 -21.21 -17.87
CA HIS A 354 6.77 -21.36 -18.05
C HIS A 354 7.44 -20.03 -18.45
N GLN A 355 6.76 -19.21 -19.26
CA GLN A 355 7.28 -17.89 -19.64
C GLN A 355 7.33 -16.95 -18.45
N MET A 356 6.28 -16.94 -17.62
CA MET A 356 6.22 -16.11 -16.44
C MET A 356 7.18 -16.56 -15.33
N ILE A 357 7.44 -17.87 -15.22
CA ILE A 357 8.51 -18.38 -14.34
C ILE A 357 9.87 -17.86 -14.79
N ALA A 358 10.19 -17.96 -16.07
CA ALA A 358 11.47 -17.48 -16.60
C ALA A 358 11.62 -15.96 -16.39
N LEU A 359 10.53 -15.18 -16.62
CA LEU A 359 10.52 -13.75 -16.37
C LEU A 359 10.76 -13.43 -14.89
N LEU A 360 10.15 -14.19 -13.97
CA LEU A 360 10.35 -14.02 -12.54
C LEU A 360 11.80 -14.33 -12.13
N GLU A 361 12.41 -15.37 -12.68
CA GLU A 361 13.82 -15.71 -12.44
C GLU A 361 14.75 -14.61 -12.91
N ASP A 362 14.52 -14.08 -14.11
CA ASP A 362 15.29 -12.96 -14.66
C ASP A 362 15.15 -11.72 -13.79
N ALA A 363 13.94 -11.38 -13.39
CA ALA A 363 13.66 -10.24 -12.50
C ALA A 363 14.36 -10.38 -11.13
N LEU A 364 14.28 -11.55 -10.50
CA LEU A 364 14.94 -11.79 -9.21
C LEU A 364 16.46 -11.69 -9.33
N ARG A 365 17.04 -12.09 -10.46
CA ARG A 365 18.48 -11.94 -10.75
C ARG A 365 18.85 -10.47 -10.91
N ASP A 366 18.10 -9.73 -11.71
CA ASP A 366 18.34 -8.30 -11.96
C ASP A 366 18.20 -7.47 -10.69
N LEU A 367 17.30 -7.88 -9.79
CA LEU A 367 17.11 -7.26 -8.48
C LEU A 367 18.17 -7.67 -7.44
N ASN A 368 19.11 -8.54 -7.78
CA ASN A 368 20.02 -9.15 -6.80
C ASN A 368 19.28 -9.73 -5.59
N ALA A 369 18.15 -10.38 -5.83
CA ALA A 369 17.36 -10.98 -4.76
C ALA A 369 18.18 -12.02 -3.99
N PRO A 370 18.01 -12.17 -2.66
CA PRO A 370 18.68 -13.24 -1.93
C PRO A 370 18.37 -14.62 -2.53
N ALA A 371 19.37 -15.48 -2.70
CA ALA A 371 19.23 -16.81 -3.32
C ALA A 371 18.14 -17.67 -2.66
N GLU A 372 17.87 -17.45 -1.38
CA GLU A 372 16.77 -18.09 -0.65
C GLU A 372 15.39 -17.85 -1.28
N GLN A 373 15.20 -16.76 -2.03
CA GLN A 373 13.92 -16.48 -2.69
C GLN A 373 13.65 -17.50 -3.81
N ALA A 374 14.64 -17.80 -4.64
CA ALA A 374 14.50 -18.83 -5.67
C ALA A 374 14.23 -20.21 -5.05
N ALA A 375 14.95 -20.56 -3.99
CA ALA A 375 14.80 -21.84 -3.30
C ALA A 375 13.40 -22.00 -2.67
N ARG A 376 12.93 -21.01 -1.89
CA ARG A 376 11.63 -21.09 -1.23
C ARG A 376 10.45 -21.07 -2.20
N LEU A 377 10.61 -20.43 -3.35
CA LEU A 377 9.61 -20.39 -4.42
C LEU A 377 9.67 -21.61 -5.34
N GLY A 378 10.62 -22.54 -5.13
CA GLY A 378 10.79 -23.71 -5.96
C GLY A 378 11.04 -23.35 -7.43
N LEU A 379 11.84 -22.33 -7.69
CA LEU A 379 12.20 -21.92 -9.04
C LEU A 379 13.29 -22.86 -9.61
N PRO A 380 13.29 -23.14 -10.94
CA PRO A 380 14.21 -24.10 -11.56
C PRO A 380 15.69 -23.77 -11.38
N SER A 381 16.06 -22.50 -11.38
CA SER A 381 17.44 -22.06 -11.30
C SER A 381 17.89 -21.78 -9.87
N ALA A 382 17.81 -22.75 -8.98
CA ALA A 382 18.34 -22.63 -7.62
C ALA A 382 19.88 -22.56 -7.55
N SER A 383 20.58 -22.38 -8.67
CA SER A 383 22.03 -22.21 -8.74
C SER A 383 22.37 -20.79 -9.14
N TYR A 384 22.41 -19.91 -8.16
CA TYR A 384 23.04 -18.60 -8.25
C TYR A 384 24.50 -18.68 -7.77
#